data_8342da46ffc23deaeda043ec252550bd
#
_entry.id   8342da46ffc23deaeda043ec252550bd
#
_cell.length_a   1.000
_cell.length_b   1.000
_cell.length_c   1.000
_cell.angle_alpha   90.00
_cell.angle_beta   90.00
_cell.angle_gamma   90.00
#
_symmetry.space_group_name_H-M   'P 1'
#
loop_
_entity.id
_entity.type
_entity.pdbx_description
1 polymer ?
#
loop_
_entity_poly.entity_id
_entity_poly.type
_entity_poly.pdbx_seq_one_letter_code
_entity_poly.pdbx_strand_id
1 'polypeptide(L)'
;MKAEEGIDPVNREQLRIYFEQGCKPSSDWGIGSEYENFILDTDLKRPVGYEGPKSISKVFDLLIKKFGWSPVFEKSTIVGLEKEKANISLEPGGQFELSGAIKKTIHEVDQEMKSFMQNMKVVCEELGLGLFSIGAAPNWERDDMPIMPKNRYKKIMMPYMKTVGTQGLDMMLRTCTIQVNLDYSSEADMAKKLRVAACIQPLATALFASSPMFEGKNTGYQSWRAQIWKNTDSDRTGIPKFIFDDDLSFDSWIEYALDVPMYFIKREGDYVNLSGESFRMFMQGQLKSLPNHRPTYSDWIDHLTTIFTDVRLKNFIEMRGADGGPSQNVTALAAMWVGLLYESDSLDNVFNLVKALDWQSVNELSIDVCKYGMNARINDKTLWEFGKEVLNIAQIGLKNRGSAYDIKDESLFLTPLLEQVSKRQTLSANLANKFESKWKNNFSLFYDDFNFYRGLGN
;
A
#
# COMPACT_ATOMS: atom_id res chain seq x y z
N MET A 1 -28.13 -1.05 -22.24
CA MET A 1 -28.05 -1.47 -20.81
C MET A 1 -29.31 -0.95 -20.12
N LYS A 2 -30.10 -1.82 -19.52
CA LYS A 2 -31.23 -1.39 -18.67
C LYS A 2 -30.61 -0.78 -17.41
N ALA A 3 -31.15 0.34 -16.91
CA ALA A 3 -30.84 0.78 -15.55
C ALA A 3 -31.18 -0.39 -14.61
N GLU A 4 -30.37 -0.63 -13.58
CA GLU A 4 -30.74 -1.57 -12.53
C GLU A 4 -32.02 -1.02 -11.88
N GLU A 5 -33.17 -1.58 -12.27
CA GLU A 5 -34.45 -1.16 -11.74
C GLU A 5 -34.48 -1.46 -10.25
N GLY A 6 -34.51 -0.43 -9.40
CA GLY A 6 -34.71 -0.54 -7.95
C GLY A 6 -33.55 -0.12 -7.06
N ILE A 7 -32.43 0.40 -7.61
CA ILE A 7 -31.35 0.98 -6.80
C ILE A 7 -31.41 2.51 -6.96
N ASP A 8 -31.65 3.22 -5.87
CA ASP A 8 -31.67 4.67 -5.87
C ASP A 8 -30.25 5.21 -6.17
N PRO A 9 -30.14 6.26 -7.01
CA PRO A 9 -28.87 6.95 -7.24
C PRO A 9 -28.28 7.46 -5.94
N VAL A 10 -26.97 7.33 -5.77
CA VAL A 10 -26.27 7.87 -4.59
C VAL A 10 -26.41 9.40 -4.57
N ASN A 11 -26.70 9.94 -3.40
CA ASN A 11 -26.73 11.38 -3.15
C ASN A 11 -25.54 11.82 -2.29
N ARG A 12 -25.35 13.14 -2.13
CA ARG A 12 -24.22 13.71 -1.40
C ARG A 12 -24.17 13.26 0.06
N GLU A 13 -25.29 13.14 0.73
CA GLU A 13 -25.38 12.68 2.11
C GLU A 13 -24.85 11.23 2.23
N GLN A 14 -25.21 10.37 1.30
CA GLN A 14 -24.72 8.99 1.27
C GLN A 14 -23.22 8.89 0.99
N LEU A 15 -22.62 9.82 0.23
CA LEU A 15 -21.16 9.89 0.07
C LEU A 15 -20.48 10.14 1.41
N ARG A 16 -21.05 11.04 2.24
CA ARG A 16 -20.55 11.38 3.56
C ARG A 16 -20.74 10.25 4.57
N ILE A 17 -21.90 9.59 4.56
CA ILE A 17 -22.23 8.46 5.45
C ILE A 17 -21.15 7.36 5.36
N TYR A 18 -20.55 7.13 4.21
CA TYR A 18 -19.47 6.16 4.06
C TYR A 18 -18.30 6.43 5.01
N PHE A 19 -17.89 7.69 5.15
CA PHE A 19 -16.80 8.08 6.04
C PHE A 19 -17.26 8.12 7.50
N GLU A 20 -18.47 8.58 7.76
CA GLU A 20 -19.05 8.62 9.11
C GLU A 20 -19.19 7.22 9.72
N GLN A 21 -19.51 6.21 8.91
CA GLN A 21 -19.53 4.81 9.34
C GLN A 21 -18.14 4.28 9.75
N GLY A 22 -17.07 4.95 9.36
CA GLY A 22 -15.71 4.69 9.84
C GLY A 22 -15.45 5.17 11.25
N CYS A 23 -16.27 6.07 11.81
CA CYS A 23 -16.13 6.56 13.16
C CYS A 23 -16.45 5.46 14.18
N LYS A 24 -15.46 5.06 14.97
CA LYS A 24 -15.55 4.00 15.97
C LYS A 24 -14.94 4.44 17.28
N PRO A 25 -15.49 4.04 18.45
CA PRO A 25 -14.80 4.25 19.71
C PRO A 25 -13.44 3.54 19.72
N SER A 26 -12.48 4.07 20.46
CA SER A 26 -11.10 3.53 20.47
C SER A 26 -11.01 2.07 20.91
N SER A 27 -11.94 1.58 21.70
CA SER A 27 -12.08 0.16 22.08
C SER A 27 -12.30 -0.77 20.87
N ASP A 28 -12.89 -0.23 19.80
CA ASP A 28 -13.25 -1.00 18.61
C ASP A 28 -12.21 -0.87 17.49
N TRP A 29 -11.22 0.01 17.66
CA TRP A 29 -10.16 0.20 16.66
C TRP A 29 -9.42 -1.09 16.38
N GLY A 30 -9.10 -1.29 15.10
CA GLY A 30 -8.34 -2.43 14.61
C GLY A 30 -7.15 -1.99 13.77
N ILE A 31 -6.32 -2.93 13.42
CA ILE A 31 -5.13 -2.77 12.61
C ILE A 31 -5.31 -3.67 11.38
N GLY A 32 -5.42 -3.09 10.20
CA GLY A 32 -5.32 -3.78 8.92
C GLY A 32 -3.88 -3.72 8.42
N SER A 33 -3.44 -4.76 7.74
CA SER A 33 -2.11 -4.81 7.12
C SER A 33 -2.20 -5.41 5.73
N GLU A 34 -1.40 -4.89 4.80
CA GLU A 34 -1.29 -5.41 3.44
C GLU A 34 0.16 -5.73 3.13
N TYR A 35 0.39 -6.82 2.41
CA TYR A 35 1.72 -7.31 2.08
C TYR A 35 1.77 -7.85 0.67
N GLU A 36 2.39 -7.09 -0.24
CA GLU A 36 2.58 -7.47 -1.63
C GLU A 36 3.94 -8.13 -1.86
N ASN A 37 3.96 -9.14 -2.71
CA ASN A 37 5.14 -9.90 -3.06
C ASN A 37 5.11 -10.33 -4.53
N PHE A 38 6.27 -10.43 -5.17
CA PHE A 38 6.39 -11.18 -6.42
C PHE A 38 6.54 -12.67 -6.13
N ILE A 39 5.96 -13.52 -6.98
CA ILE A 39 6.25 -14.95 -7.02
C ILE A 39 7.13 -15.22 -8.23
N LEU A 40 8.28 -15.83 -8.00
CA LEU A 40 9.25 -16.11 -9.05
C LEU A 40 9.62 -17.60 -9.12
N ASP A 41 9.95 -18.05 -10.33
CA ASP A 41 10.63 -19.32 -10.55
C ASP A 41 12.05 -19.22 -10.02
N THR A 42 12.43 -20.10 -9.08
CA THR A 42 13.75 -20.06 -8.44
C THR A 42 14.89 -20.46 -9.39
N ASP A 43 14.61 -21.22 -10.45
CA ASP A 43 15.60 -21.62 -11.46
C ASP A 43 15.80 -20.50 -12.49
N LEU A 44 14.70 -19.95 -13.01
CA LEU A 44 14.72 -18.93 -14.06
C LEU A 44 14.97 -17.51 -13.52
N LYS A 45 14.76 -17.27 -12.22
CA LYS A 45 14.85 -15.95 -11.56
C LYS A 45 13.91 -14.90 -12.19
N ARG A 46 12.71 -15.35 -12.61
CA ARG A 46 11.70 -14.52 -13.29
C ARG A 46 10.32 -14.68 -12.65
N PRO A 47 9.47 -13.65 -12.72
CA PRO A 47 8.10 -13.75 -12.23
C PRO A 47 7.32 -14.81 -13.00
N VAL A 48 6.43 -15.53 -12.28
CA VAL A 48 5.63 -16.58 -12.89
C VAL A 48 4.30 -16.06 -13.40
N GLY A 49 3.81 -16.66 -14.49
CA GLY A 49 2.48 -16.38 -15.03
C GLY A 49 1.34 -16.94 -14.17
N TYR A 50 0.12 -16.62 -14.60
CA TYR A 50 -1.09 -17.15 -13.94
C TYR A 50 -1.26 -18.66 -14.21
N GLU A 51 -0.96 -19.14 -15.42
CA GLU A 51 -1.08 -20.53 -15.84
C GLU A 51 0.27 -21.21 -16.09
N GLY A 52 0.29 -22.53 -16.06
CA GLY A 52 1.47 -23.35 -16.30
C GLY A 52 1.81 -24.28 -15.13
N PRO A 53 2.89 -25.08 -15.26
CA PRO A 53 3.29 -26.02 -14.21
C PRO A 53 3.84 -25.33 -12.96
N LYS A 54 4.56 -24.22 -13.11
CA LYS A 54 5.00 -23.31 -12.07
C LYS A 54 4.25 -22.00 -12.24
N SER A 55 3.16 -21.79 -11.50
CA SER A 55 2.23 -20.67 -11.77
C SER A 55 1.46 -20.23 -10.53
N ILE A 56 0.87 -19.05 -10.59
CA ILE A 56 0.01 -18.51 -9.52
C ILE A 56 -1.22 -19.38 -9.30
N SER A 57 -1.83 -19.93 -10.37
CA SER A 57 -2.98 -20.83 -10.21
C SER A 57 -2.60 -22.09 -9.41
N LYS A 58 -1.39 -22.62 -9.57
CA LYS A 58 -0.88 -23.75 -8.78
C LYS A 58 -0.63 -23.39 -7.32
N VAL A 59 -0.17 -22.15 -7.06
CA VAL A 59 -0.06 -21.63 -5.69
C VAL A 59 -1.45 -21.57 -5.04
N PHE A 60 -2.46 -21.09 -5.73
CA PHE A 60 -3.84 -21.08 -5.26
C PHE A 60 -4.36 -22.49 -4.98
N ASP A 61 -4.18 -23.45 -5.91
CA ASP A 61 -4.58 -24.85 -5.74
C ASP A 61 -4.00 -25.44 -4.44
N LEU A 62 -2.73 -25.20 -4.15
CA LEU A 62 -2.08 -25.73 -2.96
C LEU A 62 -2.51 -25.02 -1.68
N LEU A 63 -2.72 -23.70 -1.72
CA LEU A 63 -3.24 -22.97 -0.57
C LEU A 63 -4.66 -23.42 -0.19
N ILE A 64 -5.53 -23.66 -1.18
CA ILE A 64 -6.86 -24.23 -0.99
C ILE A 64 -6.74 -25.62 -0.37
N LYS A 65 -5.97 -26.51 -1.01
CA LYS A 65 -5.89 -27.91 -0.63
C LYS A 65 -5.25 -28.13 0.74
N LYS A 66 -4.16 -27.42 1.04
CA LYS A 66 -3.35 -27.68 2.26
C LYS A 66 -3.74 -26.82 3.44
N PHE A 67 -4.21 -25.62 3.20
CA PHE A 67 -4.41 -24.61 4.24
C PHE A 67 -5.85 -24.10 4.36
N GLY A 68 -6.78 -24.65 3.55
CA GLY A 68 -8.21 -24.38 3.68
C GLY A 68 -8.62 -22.96 3.28
N TRP A 69 -7.92 -22.36 2.32
CA TRP A 69 -8.37 -21.12 1.70
C TRP A 69 -9.56 -21.39 0.79
N SER A 70 -10.50 -20.45 0.69
CA SER A 70 -11.66 -20.49 -0.19
C SER A 70 -11.41 -19.66 -1.43
N PRO A 71 -11.74 -20.16 -2.65
CA PRO A 71 -11.48 -19.43 -3.88
C PRO A 71 -12.47 -18.29 -4.10
N VAL A 72 -11.96 -17.14 -4.58
CA VAL A 72 -12.74 -16.01 -5.08
C VAL A 72 -12.68 -15.99 -6.60
N PHE A 73 -13.85 -15.99 -7.26
CA PHE A 73 -13.94 -16.12 -8.70
C PHE A 73 -14.31 -14.80 -9.41
N GLU A 74 -13.68 -14.55 -10.56
CA GLU A 74 -14.23 -13.69 -11.61
C GLU A 74 -14.65 -14.58 -12.78
N LYS A 75 -15.96 -14.75 -12.98
CA LYS A 75 -16.54 -15.75 -13.89
C LYS A 75 -16.08 -17.17 -13.50
N SER A 76 -15.25 -17.82 -14.31
CA SER A 76 -14.73 -19.17 -14.05
C SER A 76 -13.28 -19.18 -13.55
N THR A 77 -12.65 -18.02 -13.42
CA THR A 77 -11.22 -17.90 -13.07
C THR A 77 -11.07 -17.53 -11.59
N ILE A 78 -10.22 -18.24 -10.85
CA ILE A 78 -9.86 -17.87 -9.48
C ILE A 78 -8.99 -16.62 -9.55
N VAL A 79 -9.43 -15.50 -8.96
CA VAL A 79 -8.70 -14.22 -8.96
C VAL A 79 -8.21 -13.80 -7.58
N GLY A 80 -8.49 -14.61 -6.58
CA GLY A 80 -8.10 -14.39 -5.20
C GLY A 80 -8.53 -15.55 -4.30
N LEU A 81 -8.16 -15.47 -3.05
CA LEU A 81 -8.55 -16.41 -2.00
C LEU A 81 -9.02 -15.65 -0.77
N GLU A 82 -9.86 -16.27 0.04
CA GLU A 82 -10.30 -15.73 1.33
C GLU A 82 -10.21 -16.78 2.44
N LYS A 83 -9.87 -16.34 3.66
CA LYS A 83 -9.85 -17.16 4.86
C LYS A 83 -9.94 -16.28 6.11
N GLU A 84 -10.91 -16.56 7.00
CA GLU A 84 -11.03 -15.91 8.33
C GLU A 84 -10.97 -14.37 8.27
N LYS A 85 -11.62 -13.75 7.27
CA LYS A 85 -11.63 -12.31 6.97
C LYS A 85 -10.31 -11.75 6.41
N ALA A 86 -9.27 -12.56 6.23
CA ALA A 86 -8.13 -12.22 5.40
C ALA A 86 -8.42 -12.59 3.94
N ASN A 87 -7.81 -11.88 3.01
CA ASN A 87 -7.88 -12.23 1.60
C ASN A 87 -6.49 -12.19 0.94
N ILE A 88 -6.36 -12.99 -0.12
CA ILE A 88 -5.24 -12.93 -1.03
C ILE A 88 -5.77 -12.43 -2.36
N SER A 89 -5.19 -11.35 -2.86
CA SER A 89 -5.52 -10.79 -4.15
C SER A 89 -4.33 -10.81 -5.12
N LEU A 90 -4.60 -10.56 -6.39
CA LEU A 90 -3.56 -10.42 -7.42
C LEU A 90 -3.59 -9.01 -7.96
N GLU A 91 -2.46 -8.37 -7.95
CA GLU A 91 -2.24 -7.11 -8.63
C GLU A 91 -1.84 -7.34 -10.10
N PRO A 92 -1.91 -6.31 -10.99
CA PRO A 92 -1.82 -6.51 -12.45
C PRO A 92 -0.60 -7.31 -12.92
N GLY A 93 0.56 -7.12 -12.31
CA GLY A 93 1.83 -7.78 -12.66
C GLY A 93 2.08 -9.09 -11.92
N GLY A 94 1.04 -9.65 -11.26
CA GLY A 94 1.18 -10.89 -10.50
C GLY A 94 1.72 -10.68 -9.09
N GLN A 95 1.74 -9.42 -8.61
CA GLN A 95 2.01 -9.17 -7.21
C GLN A 95 0.95 -9.87 -6.38
N PHE A 96 1.42 -10.75 -5.52
CA PHE A 96 0.63 -11.62 -4.66
C PHE A 96 0.43 -10.91 -3.33
N GLU A 97 -0.76 -10.39 -3.11
CA GLU A 97 -1.07 -9.54 -1.98
C GLU A 97 -1.85 -10.32 -0.91
N LEU A 98 -1.33 -10.30 0.32
CA LEU A 98 -2.13 -10.62 1.51
C LEU A 98 -2.71 -9.32 2.05
N SER A 99 -4.05 -9.19 2.06
CA SER A 99 -4.75 -8.23 2.91
C SER A 99 -5.20 -8.97 4.17
N GLY A 100 -4.49 -8.71 5.28
CA GLY A 100 -4.70 -9.40 6.55
C GLY A 100 -6.07 -9.11 7.16
N ALA A 101 -6.53 -10.00 8.03
CA ALA A 101 -7.72 -9.74 8.83
C ALA A 101 -7.47 -8.58 9.81
N ILE A 102 -8.51 -7.81 10.13
CA ILE A 102 -8.41 -6.75 11.13
C ILE A 102 -8.04 -7.34 12.48
N LYS A 103 -6.94 -6.88 13.07
CA LYS A 103 -6.38 -7.33 14.35
C LYS A 103 -6.51 -6.26 15.42
N LYS A 104 -6.50 -6.67 16.68
CA LYS A 104 -6.51 -5.77 17.84
C LYS A 104 -5.10 -5.38 18.27
N THR A 105 -4.13 -6.22 18.02
CA THR A 105 -2.75 -6.04 18.49
C THR A 105 -1.74 -6.30 17.36
N ILE A 106 -0.55 -5.70 17.48
CA ILE A 106 0.55 -5.94 16.56
C ILE A 106 1.09 -7.37 16.72
N HIS A 107 0.96 -7.96 17.90
CA HIS A 107 1.29 -9.36 18.12
C HIS A 107 0.44 -10.29 17.25
N GLU A 108 -0.85 -9.99 17.08
CA GLU A 108 -1.74 -10.75 16.20
C GLU A 108 -1.40 -10.54 14.72
N VAL A 109 -1.01 -9.32 14.33
CA VAL A 109 -0.47 -9.03 12.97
C VAL A 109 0.79 -9.85 12.71
N ASP A 110 1.72 -9.89 13.66
CA ASP A 110 2.97 -10.67 13.56
C ASP A 110 2.69 -12.17 13.44
N GLN A 111 1.74 -12.68 14.21
CA GLN A 111 1.33 -14.09 14.12
C GLN A 111 0.72 -14.44 12.77
N GLU A 112 -0.13 -13.56 12.21
CA GLU A 112 -0.71 -13.74 10.88
C GLU A 112 0.37 -13.74 9.80
N MET A 113 1.31 -12.77 9.85
CA MET A 113 2.44 -12.72 8.93
C MET A 113 3.31 -13.98 9.00
N LYS A 114 3.64 -14.46 10.19
CA LYS A 114 4.41 -15.70 10.39
C LYS A 114 3.69 -16.91 9.81
N SER A 115 2.39 -17.02 10.06
CA SER A 115 1.57 -18.12 9.53
C SER A 115 1.50 -18.05 7.99
N PHE A 116 1.27 -16.87 7.41
CA PHE A 116 1.27 -16.68 5.97
C PHE A 116 2.62 -17.06 5.35
N MET A 117 3.73 -16.55 5.88
CA MET A 117 5.06 -16.84 5.37
C MET A 117 5.41 -18.33 5.46
N GLN A 118 4.98 -19.02 6.52
CA GLN A 118 5.17 -20.45 6.66
C GLN A 118 4.35 -21.24 5.63
N ASN A 119 3.10 -20.85 5.39
CA ASN A 119 2.26 -21.47 4.38
C ASN A 119 2.84 -21.26 2.97
N MET A 120 3.25 -20.03 2.67
CA MET A 120 3.88 -19.71 1.39
C MET A 120 5.20 -20.45 1.17
N LYS A 121 6.00 -20.63 2.23
CA LYS A 121 7.23 -21.43 2.16
C LYS A 121 6.94 -22.85 1.70
N VAL A 122 5.98 -23.53 2.34
CA VAL A 122 5.60 -24.90 1.99
C VAL A 122 5.12 -25.01 0.54
N VAL A 123 4.27 -24.06 0.10
CA VAL A 123 3.71 -24.06 -1.25
C VAL A 123 4.78 -23.77 -2.30
N CYS A 124 5.59 -22.76 -2.06
CA CYS A 124 6.63 -22.35 -3.00
C CYS A 124 7.74 -23.41 -3.13
N GLU A 125 8.18 -24.01 -2.03
CA GLU A 125 9.18 -25.10 -2.06
C GLU A 125 8.67 -26.31 -2.87
N GLU A 126 7.39 -26.69 -2.73
CA GLU A 126 6.82 -27.79 -3.51
C GLU A 126 6.77 -27.51 -5.03
N LEU A 127 6.61 -26.25 -5.41
CA LEU A 127 6.50 -25.83 -6.81
C LEU A 127 7.83 -25.36 -7.43
N GLY A 128 8.92 -25.30 -6.65
CA GLY A 128 10.18 -24.70 -7.10
C GLY A 128 10.04 -23.18 -7.34
N LEU A 129 9.27 -22.52 -6.48
CA LEU A 129 9.01 -21.09 -6.52
C LEU A 129 9.62 -20.38 -5.32
N GLY A 130 9.73 -19.07 -5.38
CA GLY A 130 10.12 -18.20 -4.27
C GLY A 130 9.20 -17.01 -4.12
N LEU A 131 8.96 -16.59 -2.88
CA LEU A 131 8.28 -15.35 -2.55
C LEU A 131 9.33 -14.24 -2.43
N PHE A 132 9.21 -13.20 -3.22
CA PHE A 132 10.19 -12.14 -3.35
C PHE A 132 9.58 -10.77 -3.05
N SER A 133 9.98 -10.18 -1.92
CA SER A 133 9.47 -8.92 -1.46
C SER A 133 10.50 -7.80 -1.52
N ILE A 134 10.26 -6.84 -2.41
CA ILE A 134 11.06 -5.65 -2.65
C ILE A 134 10.16 -4.56 -3.25
N GLY A 135 10.50 -3.29 -3.10
CA GLY A 135 9.63 -2.19 -3.57
C GLY A 135 9.43 -2.13 -5.08
N ALA A 136 10.43 -2.49 -5.88
CA ALA A 136 10.30 -2.53 -7.34
C ALA A 136 11.05 -3.72 -7.94
N ALA A 137 10.56 -4.22 -9.07
CA ALA A 137 11.20 -5.29 -9.85
C ALA A 137 12.63 -4.87 -10.25
N PRO A 138 13.68 -5.60 -9.81
CA PRO A 138 15.04 -5.07 -9.89
C PRO A 138 15.67 -5.16 -11.29
N ASN A 139 15.33 -6.19 -12.07
CA ASN A 139 15.93 -6.41 -13.40
C ASN A 139 14.96 -7.02 -14.43
N TRP A 140 13.67 -7.05 -14.11
CA TRP A 140 12.64 -7.49 -15.04
C TRP A 140 12.11 -6.29 -15.81
N GLU A 141 12.03 -6.40 -17.14
CA GLU A 141 11.41 -5.41 -17.99
C GLU A 141 9.89 -5.53 -17.96
N ARG A 142 9.16 -4.56 -18.54
CA ARG A 142 7.70 -4.62 -18.59
C ARG A 142 7.18 -5.86 -19.30
N ASP A 143 7.85 -6.28 -20.36
CA ASP A 143 7.46 -7.43 -21.16
C ASP A 143 7.78 -8.77 -20.47
N ASP A 144 8.65 -8.78 -19.46
CA ASP A 144 8.89 -9.94 -18.61
C ASP A 144 7.75 -10.17 -17.60
N MET A 145 6.96 -9.13 -17.32
CA MET A 145 5.93 -9.21 -16.29
C MET A 145 4.66 -9.89 -16.79
N PRO A 146 4.12 -10.84 -16.03
CA PRO A 146 2.85 -11.45 -16.38
C PRO A 146 1.72 -10.42 -16.25
N ILE A 147 0.59 -10.68 -16.90
CA ILE A 147 -0.64 -9.91 -16.72
C ILE A 147 -1.72 -10.83 -16.13
N MET A 148 -2.21 -10.49 -14.96
CA MET A 148 -3.20 -11.29 -14.26
C MET A 148 -4.58 -11.24 -14.94
N PRO A 149 -5.37 -12.35 -14.86
CA PRO A 149 -6.62 -12.52 -15.61
C PRO A 149 -7.81 -11.77 -14.98
N LYS A 150 -7.62 -10.53 -14.52
CA LYS A 150 -8.70 -9.63 -14.12
C LYS A 150 -9.04 -8.69 -15.27
N ASN A 151 -10.28 -8.73 -15.73
CA ASN A 151 -10.72 -7.97 -16.92
C ASN A 151 -10.47 -6.46 -16.80
N ARG A 152 -10.64 -5.88 -15.61
CA ARG A 152 -10.40 -4.45 -15.35
C ARG A 152 -8.97 -4.01 -15.67
N TYR A 153 -7.99 -4.88 -15.45
CA TYR A 153 -6.59 -4.51 -15.66
C TYR A 153 -6.26 -4.33 -17.15
N LYS A 154 -6.42 -5.38 -17.92
CA LYS A 154 -6.03 -5.39 -19.34
C LYS A 154 -6.91 -4.49 -20.21
N LYS A 155 -8.21 -4.46 -19.93
CA LYS A 155 -9.20 -3.79 -20.81
C LYS A 155 -9.42 -2.31 -20.46
N ILE A 156 -9.14 -1.89 -19.22
CA ILE A 156 -9.51 -0.55 -18.74
C ILE A 156 -8.29 0.17 -18.15
N MET A 157 -7.74 -0.34 -17.05
CA MET A 157 -6.74 0.41 -16.29
C MET A 157 -5.42 0.57 -17.05
N MET A 158 -4.87 -0.50 -17.66
CA MET A 158 -3.62 -0.41 -18.41
C MET A 158 -3.72 0.50 -19.65
N PRO A 159 -4.79 0.46 -20.48
CA PRO A 159 -4.96 1.42 -21.56
C PRO A 159 -5.00 2.87 -21.09
N TYR A 160 -5.72 3.17 -20.00
CA TYR A 160 -5.75 4.51 -19.42
C TYR A 160 -4.38 4.93 -18.88
N MET A 161 -3.71 4.07 -18.12
CA MET A 161 -2.40 4.36 -17.52
C MET A 161 -1.28 4.57 -18.56
N LYS A 162 -1.48 4.19 -19.81
CA LYS A 162 -0.59 4.57 -20.92
C LYS A 162 -0.72 6.03 -21.33
N THR A 163 -1.82 6.67 -20.99
CA THR A 163 -2.13 8.06 -21.38
C THR A 163 -1.82 9.08 -20.31
N VAL A 164 -1.57 8.65 -19.07
CA VAL A 164 -1.33 9.51 -17.92
C VAL A 164 0.04 9.21 -17.28
N GLY A 165 0.83 10.24 -17.07
CA GLY A 165 2.20 10.12 -16.58
C GLY A 165 3.10 9.34 -17.55
N THR A 166 4.28 8.93 -17.08
CA THR A 166 5.27 8.19 -17.88
C THR A 166 5.52 6.78 -17.36
N GLN A 167 5.19 6.52 -16.09
CA GLN A 167 5.48 5.27 -15.40
C GLN A 167 4.25 4.55 -14.83
N GLY A 168 3.03 4.87 -15.32
CA GLY A 168 1.80 4.24 -14.86
C GLY A 168 1.77 2.72 -15.05
N LEU A 169 2.34 2.21 -16.15
CA LEU A 169 2.47 0.75 -16.35
C LEU A 169 3.53 0.13 -15.43
N ASP A 170 4.60 0.85 -15.10
CA ASP A 170 5.60 0.36 -14.14
C ASP A 170 5.02 0.25 -12.75
N MET A 171 4.21 1.25 -12.35
CA MET A 171 3.46 1.20 -11.11
C MET A 171 2.57 -0.04 -11.04
N MET A 172 1.78 -0.31 -12.09
CA MET A 172 0.87 -1.43 -12.12
C MET A 172 1.56 -2.81 -12.14
N LEU A 173 2.67 -2.93 -12.83
CA LEU A 173 3.28 -4.23 -13.13
C LEU A 173 4.49 -4.55 -12.25
N ARG A 174 5.27 -3.53 -11.83
CA ARG A 174 6.62 -3.73 -11.32
C ARG A 174 6.86 -3.19 -9.91
N THR A 175 5.82 -2.81 -9.17
CA THR A 175 5.96 -2.32 -7.79
C THR A 175 5.24 -3.20 -6.78
N CYS A 176 5.81 -3.30 -5.56
CA CYS A 176 5.18 -3.89 -4.40
C CYS A 176 5.27 -2.96 -3.20
N THR A 177 4.28 -3.02 -2.33
CA THR A 177 4.17 -2.20 -1.12
C THR A 177 3.87 -3.04 0.10
N ILE A 178 4.05 -2.43 1.27
CA ILE A 178 3.41 -2.81 2.51
C ILE A 178 2.54 -1.65 2.97
N GLN A 179 1.35 -1.92 3.50
CA GLN A 179 0.39 -0.90 3.90
C GLN A 179 -0.20 -1.20 5.27
N VAL A 180 -0.66 -0.14 5.94
CA VAL A 180 -1.35 -0.23 7.23
C VAL A 180 -2.61 0.59 7.19
N ASN A 181 -3.70 0.03 7.69
CA ASN A 181 -5.03 0.61 7.75
C ASN A 181 -5.41 0.84 9.20
N LEU A 182 -5.74 2.07 9.57
CA LEU A 182 -6.05 2.47 10.94
C LEU A 182 -7.37 3.23 11.03
N ASP A 183 -8.10 3.00 12.10
CA ASP A 183 -9.42 3.59 12.38
C ASP A 183 -9.31 5.01 12.96
N TYR A 184 -10.44 5.71 12.94
CA TYR A 184 -10.64 7.01 13.57
C TYR A 184 -11.97 7.03 14.35
N SER A 185 -12.08 7.96 15.33
CA SER A 185 -13.26 8.05 16.21
C SER A 185 -14.27 9.12 15.81
N SER A 186 -13.84 10.11 15.06
CA SER A 186 -14.64 11.24 14.63
C SER A 186 -14.01 11.93 13.43
N GLU A 187 -14.74 12.85 12.79
CA GLU A 187 -14.20 13.68 11.71
C GLU A 187 -12.97 14.50 12.16
N ALA A 188 -13.00 15.06 13.37
CA ALA A 188 -11.86 15.81 13.92
C ALA A 188 -10.64 14.91 14.20
N ASP A 189 -10.85 13.70 14.71
CA ASP A 189 -9.79 12.72 14.91
C ASP A 189 -9.22 12.25 13.56
N MET A 190 -10.10 12.01 12.58
CA MET A 190 -9.70 11.68 11.20
C MET A 190 -8.83 12.79 10.61
N ALA A 191 -9.27 14.04 10.69
CA ALA A 191 -8.53 15.18 10.12
C ALA A 191 -7.14 15.31 10.74
N LYS A 192 -7.03 15.18 12.07
CA LYS A 192 -5.75 15.22 12.77
C LYS A 192 -4.83 14.07 12.38
N LYS A 193 -5.35 12.83 12.36
CA LYS A 193 -4.60 11.64 11.95
C LYS A 193 -4.16 11.69 10.49
N LEU A 194 -5.04 12.13 9.60
CA LEU A 194 -4.74 12.26 8.17
C LEU A 194 -3.64 13.30 7.93
N ARG A 195 -3.70 14.45 8.64
CA ARG A 195 -2.67 15.49 8.59
C ARG A 195 -1.31 14.95 9.08
N VAL A 196 -1.28 14.29 10.23
CA VAL A 196 -0.06 13.66 10.76
C VAL A 196 0.48 12.62 9.79
N ALA A 197 -0.38 11.73 9.29
CA ALA A 197 0.00 10.70 8.36
C ALA A 197 0.62 11.27 7.09
N ALA A 198 0.02 12.32 6.50
CA ALA A 198 0.56 13.00 5.32
C ALA A 198 1.95 13.62 5.57
N CYS A 199 2.15 14.27 6.72
CA CYS A 199 3.44 14.86 7.09
C CYS A 199 4.54 13.82 7.36
N ILE A 200 4.19 12.67 7.93
CA ILE A 200 5.14 11.60 8.31
C ILE A 200 5.37 10.61 7.16
N GLN A 201 4.48 10.56 6.15
CA GLN A 201 4.60 9.60 5.05
C GLN A 201 5.95 9.64 4.33
N PRO A 202 6.57 10.80 4.04
CA PRO A 202 7.91 10.82 3.46
C PRO A 202 8.98 10.14 4.33
N LEU A 203 8.91 10.29 5.66
CA LEU A 203 9.78 9.56 6.58
C LEU A 203 9.55 8.04 6.49
N ALA A 204 8.29 7.60 6.44
CA ALA A 204 7.98 6.18 6.26
C ALA A 204 8.53 5.65 4.93
N THR A 205 8.37 6.39 3.83
CA THR A 205 8.97 6.04 2.53
C THR A 205 10.49 5.86 2.64
N ALA A 206 11.18 6.76 3.34
CA ALA A 206 12.64 6.70 3.52
C ALA A 206 13.09 5.54 4.41
N LEU A 207 12.37 5.27 5.53
CA LEU A 207 12.68 4.18 6.46
C LEU A 207 12.49 2.80 5.82
N PHE A 208 11.46 2.64 5.02
CA PHE A 208 11.10 1.36 4.40
C PHE A 208 11.58 1.22 2.95
N ALA A 209 12.42 2.15 2.46
CA ALA A 209 12.98 2.07 1.13
C ALA A 209 13.75 0.76 0.92
N SER A 210 13.46 0.07 -0.20
CA SER A 210 14.06 -1.21 -0.55
C SER A 210 14.27 -1.41 -2.06
N SER A 211 14.10 -0.36 -2.86
CA SER A 211 14.11 -0.47 -4.33
C SER A 211 15.17 0.41 -5.01
N PRO A 212 16.48 0.24 -4.69
CA PRO A 212 17.54 1.02 -5.32
C PRO A 212 17.87 0.54 -6.73
N MET A 213 17.46 -0.66 -7.11
CA MET A 213 17.76 -1.28 -8.40
C MET A 213 16.52 -1.33 -9.29
N PHE A 214 16.70 -1.05 -10.58
CA PHE A 214 15.65 -1.13 -11.59
C PHE A 214 16.28 -1.36 -12.98
N GLU A 215 15.62 -2.18 -13.80
CA GLU A 215 16.10 -2.55 -15.15
C GLU A 215 17.57 -2.97 -15.18
N GLY A 216 17.97 -3.76 -14.20
CA GLY A 216 19.31 -4.32 -14.13
C GLY A 216 20.40 -3.35 -13.64
N LYS A 217 20.05 -2.20 -13.10
CA LYS A 217 21.02 -1.15 -12.70
C LYS A 217 20.72 -0.62 -11.31
N ASN A 218 21.78 -0.16 -10.61
CA ASN A 218 21.61 0.75 -9.47
C ASN A 218 21.13 2.10 -10.02
N THR A 219 19.96 2.55 -9.58
CA THR A 219 19.32 3.78 -10.06
C THR A 219 19.90 5.05 -9.43
N GLY A 220 20.63 4.91 -8.33
CA GLY A 220 21.04 6.03 -7.47
C GLY A 220 19.93 6.57 -6.58
N TYR A 221 18.75 5.93 -6.57
CA TYR A 221 17.62 6.24 -5.70
C TYR A 221 17.54 5.25 -4.54
N GLN A 222 16.96 5.68 -3.42
CA GLN A 222 16.70 4.79 -2.29
C GLN A 222 15.36 4.06 -2.46
N SER A 223 14.32 4.73 -2.95
CA SER A 223 13.06 4.12 -3.36
C SER A 223 12.74 4.47 -4.80
N TRP A 224 13.06 3.57 -5.72
CA TRP A 224 12.63 3.72 -7.11
C TRP A 224 11.11 3.51 -7.26
N ARG A 225 10.51 2.70 -6.39
CA ARG A 225 9.05 2.59 -6.31
C ARG A 225 8.40 3.94 -6.07
N ALA A 226 8.85 4.68 -5.08
CA ALA A 226 8.31 6.02 -4.81
C ALA A 226 8.51 6.97 -6.00
N GLN A 227 9.66 6.89 -6.70
CA GLN A 227 9.91 7.65 -7.92
C GLN A 227 8.93 7.28 -9.05
N ILE A 228 8.62 5.99 -9.24
CA ILE A 228 7.60 5.53 -10.20
C ILE A 228 6.24 6.17 -9.87
N TRP A 229 5.83 6.19 -8.61
CA TRP A 229 4.56 6.79 -8.18
C TRP A 229 4.49 8.30 -8.43
N LYS A 230 5.62 9.04 -8.33
CA LYS A 230 5.68 10.48 -8.68
C LYS A 230 5.48 10.73 -10.18
N ASN A 231 5.73 9.74 -11.03
CA ASN A 231 5.58 9.82 -12.49
C ASN A 231 4.33 9.07 -13.00
N THR A 232 3.34 8.89 -12.15
CA THR A 232 2.06 8.23 -12.46
C THR A 232 0.96 9.28 -12.70
N ASP A 233 -0.30 8.96 -12.51
CA ASP A 233 -1.45 9.85 -12.66
C ASP A 233 -1.53 10.86 -11.50
N SER A 234 -1.19 12.11 -11.76
CA SER A 234 -1.16 13.18 -10.75
C SER A 234 -2.52 13.53 -10.15
N ASP A 235 -3.62 13.17 -10.81
CA ASP A 235 -4.97 13.48 -10.29
C ASP A 235 -5.34 12.59 -9.11
N ARG A 236 -4.70 11.41 -8.99
CA ARG A 236 -5.03 10.39 -7.98
C ARG A 236 -3.88 9.95 -7.10
N THR A 237 -2.64 10.43 -7.33
CA THR A 237 -1.44 10.02 -6.58
C THR A 237 -0.84 11.17 -5.79
N GLY A 238 0.17 10.88 -4.96
CA GLY A 238 0.88 11.87 -4.16
C GLY A 238 0.13 12.29 -2.90
N ILE A 239 0.41 13.48 -2.41
CA ILE A 239 -0.18 14.04 -1.17
C ILE A 239 -1.09 15.21 -1.55
N PRO A 240 -2.42 15.08 -1.43
CA PRO A 240 -3.35 16.15 -1.78
C PRO A 240 -3.14 17.41 -0.93
N LYS A 241 -3.18 18.59 -1.58
CA LYS A 241 -2.90 19.86 -0.93
C LYS A 241 -3.92 20.21 0.17
N PHE A 242 -5.20 19.92 -0.05
CA PHE A 242 -6.28 20.23 0.89
C PHE A 242 -6.15 19.54 2.26
N ILE A 243 -5.33 18.46 2.37
CA ILE A 243 -5.03 17.83 3.66
C ILE A 243 -4.36 18.83 4.62
N PHE A 244 -3.80 19.92 4.08
CA PHE A 244 -3.09 20.95 4.83
C PHE A 244 -3.97 22.16 5.16
N ASP A 245 -5.22 22.19 4.76
CA ASP A 245 -6.16 23.25 5.09
C ASP A 245 -6.69 23.08 6.54
N ASP A 246 -7.02 24.19 7.19
CA ASP A 246 -7.46 24.19 8.60
C ASP A 246 -8.88 23.60 8.77
N ASP A 247 -9.68 23.59 7.71
CA ASP A 247 -11.05 23.08 7.65
C ASP A 247 -11.16 21.67 7.05
N LEU A 248 -10.06 20.91 7.09
CA LEU A 248 -10.03 19.53 6.61
C LEU A 248 -11.17 18.70 7.22
N SER A 249 -11.99 18.11 6.37
CA SER A 249 -13.21 17.40 6.72
C SER A 249 -13.48 16.23 5.79
N PHE A 250 -14.52 15.43 6.05
CA PHE A 250 -15.01 14.43 5.09
C PHE A 250 -15.46 15.09 3.78
N ASP A 251 -16.06 16.28 3.85
CA ASP A 251 -16.50 17.01 2.67
C ASP A 251 -15.31 17.43 1.79
N SER A 252 -14.18 17.85 2.38
CA SER A 252 -12.95 18.16 1.63
C SER A 252 -12.47 16.94 0.84
N TRP A 253 -12.50 15.76 1.45
CA TRP A 253 -12.11 14.50 0.78
C TRP A 253 -13.12 14.11 -0.31
N ILE A 254 -14.43 14.29 -0.07
CA ILE A 254 -15.47 14.02 -1.05
C ILE A 254 -15.28 14.92 -2.28
N GLU A 255 -15.06 16.22 -2.09
CA GLU A 255 -14.84 17.16 -3.20
C GLU A 255 -13.64 16.73 -4.07
N TYR A 256 -12.53 16.37 -3.44
CA TYR A 256 -11.37 15.83 -4.15
C TYR A 256 -11.72 14.55 -4.91
N ALA A 257 -12.34 13.60 -4.24
CA ALA A 257 -12.67 12.31 -4.85
C ALA A 257 -13.63 12.43 -6.04
N LEU A 258 -14.59 13.38 -5.99
CA LEU A 258 -15.51 13.66 -7.10
C LEU A 258 -14.79 14.21 -8.33
N ASP A 259 -13.63 14.84 -8.16
CA ASP A 259 -12.82 15.42 -9.24
C ASP A 259 -11.77 14.44 -9.80
N VAL A 260 -11.45 13.35 -9.07
CA VAL A 260 -10.59 12.30 -9.61
C VAL A 260 -11.27 11.59 -10.79
N PRO A 261 -10.64 11.48 -11.96
CA PRO A 261 -11.21 10.79 -13.11
C PRO A 261 -11.52 9.31 -12.81
N MET A 262 -12.67 8.82 -13.24
CA MET A 262 -13.06 7.42 -13.02
C MET A 262 -12.23 6.45 -13.86
N TYR A 263 -12.24 5.17 -13.47
CA TYR A 263 -11.83 4.06 -14.32
C TYR A 263 -13.00 3.29 -14.88
N PHE A 264 -13.89 2.81 -14.02
CA PHE A 264 -14.96 1.90 -14.39
C PHE A 264 -16.08 1.91 -13.35
N ILE A 265 -17.19 1.31 -13.73
CA ILE A 265 -18.24 0.84 -12.83
C ILE A 265 -18.55 -0.64 -13.12
N LYS A 266 -19.29 -1.29 -12.23
CA LYS A 266 -19.76 -2.66 -12.43
C LYS A 266 -21.26 -2.66 -12.74
N ARG A 267 -21.65 -3.42 -13.77
CA ARG A 267 -23.05 -3.66 -14.10
C ARG A 267 -23.21 -5.11 -14.54
N GLU A 268 -24.19 -5.80 -13.96
CA GLU A 268 -24.50 -7.20 -14.28
C GLU A 268 -23.26 -8.14 -14.25
N GLY A 269 -22.33 -7.86 -13.33
CA GLY A 269 -21.08 -8.63 -13.17
C GLY A 269 -19.97 -8.29 -14.17
N ASP A 270 -20.19 -7.36 -15.09
CA ASP A 270 -19.17 -6.89 -16.05
C ASP A 270 -18.71 -5.46 -15.73
N TYR A 271 -17.48 -5.13 -16.16
CA TYR A 271 -16.92 -3.79 -16.02
C TYR A 271 -17.31 -2.91 -17.22
N VAL A 272 -17.84 -1.73 -16.96
CA VAL A 272 -18.08 -0.67 -17.93
C VAL A 272 -16.95 0.33 -17.86
N ASN A 273 -16.27 0.57 -18.98
CA ASN A 273 -15.16 1.51 -19.05
C ASN A 273 -15.68 2.96 -19.03
N LEU A 274 -15.30 3.71 -18.01
CA LEU A 274 -15.55 5.14 -17.83
C LEU A 274 -14.22 5.92 -17.60
N SER A 275 -13.12 5.39 -18.11
CA SER A 275 -11.79 5.97 -17.87
C SER A 275 -11.71 7.42 -18.33
N GLY A 276 -11.31 8.28 -17.39
CA GLY A 276 -11.18 9.71 -17.63
C GLY A 276 -12.46 10.52 -17.49
N GLU A 277 -13.62 9.88 -17.26
CA GLU A 277 -14.88 10.61 -17.05
C GLU A 277 -15.04 11.07 -15.60
N SER A 278 -15.79 12.15 -15.40
CA SER A 278 -16.01 12.81 -14.11
C SER A 278 -17.09 12.12 -13.30
N PHE A 279 -16.82 11.78 -12.04
CA PHE A 279 -17.84 11.29 -11.12
C PHE A 279 -18.93 12.35 -10.82
N ARG A 280 -18.58 13.65 -10.83
CA ARG A 280 -19.56 14.75 -10.69
C ARG A 280 -20.59 14.75 -11.82
N MET A 281 -20.12 14.58 -13.08
CA MET A 281 -21.01 14.50 -14.23
C MET A 281 -21.86 13.24 -14.18
N PHE A 282 -21.33 12.14 -13.64
CA PHE A 282 -22.07 10.90 -13.43
C PHE A 282 -23.21 11.10 -12.42
N MET A 283 -22.98 11.78 -11.32
CA MET A 283 -24.04 12.13 -10.35
C MET A 283 -25.17 12.96 -10.98
N GLN A 284 -24.87 13.76 -11.99
CA GLN A 284 -25.85 14.57 -12.71
C GLN A 284 -26.56 13.80 -13.86
N GLY A 285 -26.10 12.58 -14.19
CA GLY A 285 -26.61 11.82 -15.34
C GLY A 285 -26.13 12.34 -16.69
N GLN A 286 -24.99 13.06 -16.70
CA GLN A 286 -24.48 13.80 -17.85
C GLN A 286 -23.21 13.19 -18.46
N LEU A 287 -22.91 11.91 -18.17
CA LEU A 287 -21.80 11.23 -18.83
C LEU A 287 -22.06 11.08 -20.33
N LYS A 288 -21.03 11.30 -21.13
CA LYS A 288 -21.14 11.13 -22.60
C LYS A 288 -21.30 9.66 -22.99
N SER A 289 -20.55 8.78 -22.34
CA SER A 289 -20.58 7.34 -22.61
C SER A 289 -21.77 6.64 -22.00
N LEU A 290 -22.44 7.23 -20.99
CA LEU A 290 -23.54 6.63 -20.27
C LEU A 290 -24.63 7.68 -19.92
N PRO A 291 -25.32 8.28 -20.93
CA PRO A 291 -26.30 9.36 -20.72
C PRO A 291 -27.48 8.89 -19.85
N ASN A 292 -27.99 9.79 -19.00
CA ASN A 292 -29.13 9.57 -18.10
C ASN A 292 -28.94 8.48 -17.03
N HIS A 293 -27.73 7.90 -16.90
CA HIS A 293 -27.41 7.01 -15.78
C HIS A 293 -26.77 7.81 -14.65
N ARG A 294 -26.98 7.37 -13.43
CA ARG A 294 -26.42 7.96 -12.21
C ARG A 294 -25.72 6.87 -11.39
N PRO A 295 -24.71 7.22 -10.58
CA PRO A 295 -23.98 6.26 -9.78
C PRO A 295 -24.84 5.68 -8.66
N THR A 296 -24.57 4.43 -8.32
CA THR A 296 -25.04 3.77 -7.11
C THR A 296 -24.03 4.00 -5.95
N TYR A 297 -24.43 3.64 -4.74
CA TYR A 297 -23.53 3.66 -3.58
C TYR A 297 -22.31 2.72 -3.76
N SER A 298 -22.52 1.57 -4.43
CA SER A 298 -21.42 0.65 -4.77
C SER A 298 -20.42 1.28 -5.75
N ASP A 299 -20.87 2.07 -6.73
CA ASP A 299 -19.97 2.78 -7.64
C ASP A 299 -19.10 3.80 -6.91
N TRP A 300 -19.65 4.48 -5.88
CA TRP A 300 -18.87 5.37 -5.04
C TRP A 300 -17.77 4.63 -4.28
N ILE A 301 -18.12 3.51 -3.64
CA ILE A 301 -17.12 2.70 -2.90
C ILE A 301 -16.04 2.20 -3.86
N ASP A 302 -16.41 1.66 -5.03
CA ASP A 302 -15.45 1.20 -6.03
C ASP A 302 -14.56 2.36 -6.54
N HIS A 303 -15.12 3.55 -6.75
CA HIS A 303 -14.36 4.74 -7.16
C HIS A 303 -13.32 5.14 -6.14
N LEU A 304 -13.65 5.17 -4.85
CA LEU A 304 -12.69 5.46 -3.77
C LEU A 304 -11.51 4.49 -3.75
N THR A 305 -11.68 3.24 -4.20
CA THR A 305 -10.57 2.27 -4.29
C THR A 305 -9.58 2.60 -5.40
N THR A 306 -9.95 3.47 -6.34
CA THR A 306 -9.10 3.88 -7.47
C THR A 306 -8.32 5.18 -7.23
N ILE A 307 -8.41 5.75 -6.04
CA ILE A 307 -7.62 6.89 -5.57
C ILE A 307 -6.36 6.34 -4.90
N PHE A 308 -5.19 6.74 -5.35
CA PHE A 308 -3.91 6.14 -4.96
C PHE A 308 -2.97 7.15 -4.28
N THR A 309 -3.53 8.03 -3.45
CA THR A 309 -2.74 8.97 -2.66
C THR A 309 -1.81 8.25 -1.68
N ASP A 310 -0.70 8.87 -1.31
CA ASP A 310 0.31 8.31 -0.39
C ASP A 310 -0.30 7.97 0.99
N VAL A 311 -1.30 8.75 1.40
CA VAL A 311 -2.24 8.45 2.49
C VAL A 311 -3.65 8.58 1.94
N ARG A 312 -4.46 7.55 2.09
CA ARG A 312 -5.81 7.48 1.54
C ARG A 312 -6.86 7.41 2.64
N LEU A 313 -7.89 8.26 2.52
CA LEU A 313 -9.07 8.15 3.38
C LEU A 313 -10.11 7.23 2.75
N LYS A 314 -10.51 6.24 3.51
CA LYS A 314 -11.71 5.41 3.33
C LYS A 314 -12.54 5.50 4.63
N ASN A 315 -13.36 4.51 4.94
CA ASN A 315 -13.91 4.37 6.29
C ASN A 315 -12.83 3.97 7.34
N PHE A 316 -11.56 4.13 6.98
CA PHE A 316 -10.33 4.07 7.76
C PHE A 316 -9.26 4.91 7.03
N ILE A 317 -8.10 5.14 7.67
CA ILE A 317 -6.95 5.81 7.06
C ILE A 317 -5.92 4.74 6.65
N GLU A 318 -5.46 4.80 5.41
CA GLU A 318 -4.55 3.84 4.81
C GLU A 318 -3.23 4.52 4.46
N MET A 319 -2.13 4.08 5.08
CA MET A 319 -0.77 4.55 4.83
C MET A 319 -0.10 3.62 3.81
N ARG A 320 0.28 4.16 2.63
CA ARG A 320 0.58 3.41 1.40
C ARG A 320 1.99 3.59 0.85
N GLY A 321 2.76 4.54 1.36
CA GLY A 321 4.01 4.97 0.73
C GLY A 321 5.25 4.12 1.04
N ALA A 322 5.15 3.03 1.81
CA ALA A 322 6.27 2.15 2.11
C ALA A 322 6.53 1.14 0.98
N ASP A 323 7.80 0.88 0.67
CA ASP A 323 8.19 -0.18 -0.27
C ASP A 323 7.88 -1.57 0.31
N GLY A 324 7.64 -2.56 -0.55
CA GLY A 324 7.67 -3.96 -0.18
C GLY A 324 9.02 -4.34 0.44
N GLY A 325 9.04 -5.35 1.29
CA GLY A 325 10.25 -5.74 2.00
C GLY A 325 10.06 -7.01 2.86
N PRO A 326 11.01 -7.36 3.72
CA PRO A 326 10.88 -8.50 4.62
C PRO A 326 9.58 -8.43 5.44
N SER A 327 8.97 -9.58 5.73
CA SER A 327 7.69 -9.64 6.46
C SER A 327 7.70 -8.93 7.82
N GLN A 328 8.85 -8.85 8.48
CA GLN A 328 9.03 -8.07 9.71
C GLN A 328 8.80 -6.55 9.50
N ASN A 329 8.92 -6.04 8.27
CA ASN A 329 8.64 -4.64 7.96
C ASN A 329 7.14 -4.34 8.06
N VAL A 330 6.27 -5.32 7.82
CA VAL A 330 4.81 -5.16 7.99
C VAL A 330 4.48 -4.86 9.45
N THR A 331 5.04 -5.65 10.38
CA THR A 331 4.83 -5.42 11.82
C THR A 331 5.51 -4.15 12.33
N ALA A 332 6.68 -3.80 11.79
CA ALA A 332 7.38 -2.56 12.14
C ALA A 332 6.62 -1.31 11.63
N LEU A 333 6.03 -1.38 10.43
CA LEU A 333 5.18 -0.31 9.87
C LEU A 333 3.92 -0.14 10.72
N ALA A 334 3.25 -1.26 11.07
CA ALA A 334 2.09 -1.23 11.96
C ALA A 334 2.45 -0.63 13.33
N ALA A 335 3.59 -1.04 13.92
CA ALA A 335 4.05 -0.51 15.20
C ALA A 335 4.32 0.99 15.15
N MET A 336 4.96 1.49 14.10
CA MET A 336 5.20 2.92 13.94
C MET A 336 3.89 3.69 13.87
N TRP A 337 2.95 3.31 13.01
CA TRP A 337 1.71 4.05 12.82
C TRP A 337 0.75 3.92 14.01
N VAL A 338 0.61 2.74 14.60
CA VAL A 338 -0.20 2.52 15.82
C VAL A 338 0.34 3.35 16.99
N GLY A 339 1.66 3.34 17.18
CA GLY A 339 2.30 4.11 18.25
C GLY A 339 2.13 5.63 18.11
N LEU A 340 2.01 6.13 16.88
CA LEU A 340 1.80 7.55 16.60
C LEU A 340 0.32 7.97 16.67
N LEU A 341 -0.61 7.10 16.22
CA LEU A 341 -1.98 7.50 15.91
C LEU A 341 -3.04 6.92 16.87
N TYR A 342 -2.74 5.87 17.65
CA TYR A 342 -3.72 5.19 18.49
C TYR A 342 -3.65 5.53 19.99
N GLU A 343 -2.70 6.36 20.39
CA GLU A 343 -2.58 6.88 21.74
C GLU A 343 -2.63 8.41 21.68
N SER A 344 -3.49 9.02 22.51
CA SER A 344 -3.86 10.45 22.40
C SER A 344 -2.68 11.39 22.60
N ASP A 345 -1.85 11.16 23.64
CA ASP A 345 -0.73 12.05 23.94
C ASP A 345 0.36 11.94 22.87
N SER A 346 0.57 10.76 22.32
CA SER A 346 1.50 10.55 21.20
C SER A 346 1.00 11.19 19.91
N LEU A 347 -0.30 11.09 19.61
CA LEU A 347 -0.92 11.80 18.50
C LEU A 347 -0.77 13.31 18.64
N ASP A 348 -0.97 13.85 19.86
CA ASP A 348 -0.80 15.27 20.15
C ASP A 348 0.67 15.70 20.01
N ASN A 349 1.60 14.91 20.51
CA ASN A 349 3.02 15.18 20.43
C ASN A 349 3.52 15.17 18.97
N VAL A 350 3.15 14.17 18.17
CA VAL A 350 3.56 14.13 16.77
C VAL A 350 2.85 15.21 15.94
N PHE A 351 1.59 15.52 16.23
CA PHE A 351 0.88 16.64 15.60
C PHE A 351 1.61 17.97 15.87
N ASN A 352 1.98 18.23 17.14
CA ASN A 352 2.73 19.43 17.50
C ASN A 352 4.10 19.52 16.81
N LEU A 353 4.75 18.37 16.57
CA LEU A 353 6.02 18.29 15.85
C LEU A 353 5.87 18.68 14.37
N VAL A 354 4.72 18.37 13.75
CA VAL A 354 4.53 18.54 12.29
C VAL A 354 3.55 19.64 11.88
N LYS A 355 2.75 20.21 12.78
CA LYS A 355 1.67 21.17 12.47
C LYS A 355 2.13 22.42 11.73
N ALA A 356 3.40 22.81 11.87
CA ALA A 356 3.99 23.97 11.19
C ALA A 356 4.45 23.67 9.76
N LEU A 357 4.45 22.39 9.34
CA LEU A 357 4.81 22.01 7.98
C LEU A 357 3.65 22.35 7.03
N ASP A 358 3.95 23.03 5.97
CA ASP A 358 3.00 23.26 4.89
C ASP A 358 3.07 22.17 3.80
N TRP A 359 2.10 22.19 2.90
CA TRP A 359 2.05 21.23 1.80
C TRP A 359 3.31 21.27 0.93
N GLN A 360 3.86 22.46 0.65
CA GLN A 360 5.01 22.59 -0.21
C GLN A 360 6.23 21.88 0.38
N SER A 361 6.54 22.13 1.63
CA SER A 361 7.66 21.50 2.36
C SER A 361 7.55 19.98 2.39
N VAL A 362 6.34 19.45 2.65
CA VAL A 362 6.11 18.00 2.69
C VAL A 362 6.15 17.38 1.30
N ASN A 363 5.63 18.07 0.29
CA ASN A 363 5.68 17.60 -1.09
C ASN A 363 7.13 17.58 -1.64
N GLU A 364 7.92 18.61 -1.38
CA GLU A 364 9.35 18.66 -1.74
C GLU A 364 10.10 17.52 -1.03
N LEU A 365 9.89 17.34 0.27
CA LEU A 365 10.46 16.21 1.01
C LEU A 365 10.06 14.86 0.40
N SER A 366 8.80 14.71 -0.03
CA SER A 366 8.30 13.47 -0.64
C SER A 366 8.98 13.13 -1.98
N ILE A 367 9.52 14.14 -2.67
CA ILE A 367 10.35 13.97 -3.88
C ILE A 367 11.78 13.62 -3.48
N ASP A 368 12.34 14.34 -2.53
CA ASP A 368 13.73 14.16 -2.09
C ASP A 368 13.99 12.79 -1.49
N VAL A 369 13.06 12.24 -0.71
CA VAL A 369 13.21 10.91 -0.10
C VAL A 369 13.32 9.79 -1.13
N CYS A 370 12.75 9.94 -2.31
CA CYS A 370 12.91 8.95 -3.37
C CYS A 370 14.39 8.70 -3.67
N LYS A 371 15.17 9.77 -3.73
CA LYS A 371 16.59 9.73 -4.08
C LYS A 371 17.51 9.66 -2.86
N TYR A 372 17.29 10.53 -1.89
CA TYR A 372 18.21 10.69 -0.75
C TYR A 372 17.84 9.83 0.45
N GLY A 373 16.62 9.26 0.50
CA GLY A 373 16.14 8.44 1.62
C GLY A 373 16.26 9.19 2.94
N MET A 374 16.83 8.55 3.95
CA MET A 374 17.05 9.15 5.27
C MET A 374 18.08 10.29 5.31
N ASN A 375 18.80 10.55 4.22
CA ASN A 375 19.68 11.71 4.10
C ASN A 375 18.92 12.97 3.60
N ALA A 376 17.67 12.85 3.17
CA ALA A 376 16.82 14.00 2.88
C ALA A 376 16.65 14.87 4.14
N ARG A 377 16.29 16.13 3.94
CA ARG A 377 16.20 17.12 5.02
C ARG A 377 14.79 17.67 5.12
N ILE A 378 14.37 17.86 6.35
CA ILE A 378 13.18 18.62 6.70
C ILE A 378 13.60 19.78 7.59
N ASN A 379 13.37 21.01 7.14
CA ASN A 379 13.97 22.20 7.77
C ASN A 379 15.51 21.99 7.93
N ASP A 380 16.02 22.24 9.13
CA ASP A 380 17.45 22.13 9.42
C ASP A 380 17.91 20.71 9.84
N LYS A 381 16.97 19.73 9.94
CA LYS A 381 17.25 18.36 10.38
C LYS A 381 17.36 17.39 9.20
N THR A 382 18.22 16.40 9.31
CA THR A 382 18.17 15.20 8.47
C THR A 382 17.00 14.31 8.89
N LEU A 383 16.51 13.44 8.00
CA LEU A 383 15.51 12.46 8.41
C LEU A 383 16.03 11.44 9.42
N TRP A 384 17.33 11.27 9.58
CA TRP A 384 17.91 10.48 10.68
C TRP A 384 17.58 11.08 12.05
N GLU A 385 17.69 12.40 12.18
CA GLU A 385 17.40 13.13 13.42
C GLU A 385 15.89 13.21 13.66
N PHE A 386 15.14 13.60 12.64
CA PHE A 386 13.68 13.66 12.70
C PHE A 386 13.04 12.29 12.97
N GLY A 387 13.52 11.24 12.29
CA GLY A 387 13.06 9.87 12.48
C GLY A 387 13.31 9.33 13.89
N LYS A 388 14.43 9.73 14.52
CA LYS A 388 14.69 9.39 15.92
C LYS A 388 13.62 10.01 16.86
N GLU A 389 13.24 11.26 16.63
CA GLU A 389 12.19 11.94 17.41
C GLU A 389 10.83 11.24 17.22
N VAL A 390 10.45 10.99 15.96
CA VAL A 390 9.18 10.34 15.61
C VAL A 390 9.09 8.92 16.18
N LEU A 391 10.15 8.11 16.03
CA LEU A 391 10.17 6.74 16.56
C LEU A 391 10.15 6.70 18.10
N ASN A 392 10.75 7.69 18.77
CA ASN A 392 10.63 7.81 20.22
C ASN A 392 9.19 8.10 20.67
N ILE A 393 8.47 8.98 19.96
CA ILE A 393 7.04 9.24 20.22
C ILE A 393 6.25 7.94 20.00
N ALA A 394 6.47 7.23 18.89
CA ALA A 394 5.80 5.97 18.61
C ALA A 394 6.06 4.91 19.70
N GLN A 395 7.30 4.82 20.19
CA GLN A 395 7.66 3.87 21.26
C GLN A 395 6.93 4.18 22.57
N ILE A 396 6.83 5.46 22.93
CA ILE A 396 6.07 5.91 24.11
C ILE A 396 4.58 5.56 23.94
N GLY A 397 4.00 5.87 22.76
CA GLY A 397 2.61 5.58 22.46
C GLY A 397 2.27 4.09 22.55
N LEU A 398 3.15 3.20 22.06
CA LEU A 398 2.93 1.77 22.20
C LEU A 398 2.97 1.29 23.65
N LYS A 399 3.88 1.82 24.46
CA LYS A 399 3.95 1.51 25.91
C LYS A 399 2.71 2.00 26.66
N ASN A 400 2.29 3.25 26.41
CA ASN A 400 1.10 3.82 27.01
C ASN A 400 -0.16 3.03 26.63
N ARG A 401 -0.29 2.71 25.34
CA ARG A 401 -1.36 1.86 24.81
C ARG A 401 -1.35 0.48 25.49
N GLY A 402 -0.18 -0.15 25.61
CA GLY A 402 -0.02 -1.42 26.32
C GLY A 402 -0.54 -1.37 27.76
N SER A 403 -0.19 -0.31 28.49
CA SER A 403 -0.65 -0.09 29.88
C SER A 403 -2.15 0.20 29.97
N ALA A 404 -2.71 0.97 29.02
CA ALA A 404 -4.13 1.35 29.03
C ALA A 404 -5.10 0.22 28.70
N TYR A 405 -4.68 -0.72 27.86
CA TYR A 405 -5.53 -1.80 27.34
C TYR A 405 -5.05 -3.21 27.75
N ASP A 406 -4.12 -3.32 28.70
CA ASP A 406 -3.51 -4.58 29.14
C ASP A 406 -2.95 -5.43 27.96
N ILE A 407 -2.26 -4.75 27.04
CA ILE A 407 -1.62 -5.37 25.89
C ILE A 407 -0.14 -5.59 26.21
N LYS A 408 0.37 -6.77 25.88
CA LYS A 408 1.81 -7.06 25.97
C LYS A 408 2.61 -6.02 25.17
N ASP A 409 3.78 -5.63 25.67
CA ASP A 409 4.63 -4.61 25.06
C ASP A 409 4.82 -4.83 23.55
N GLU A 410 4.28 -3.90 22.76
CA GLU A 410 4.38 -3.88 21.29
C GLU A 410 5.57 -3.03 20.80
N SER A 411 6.24 -2.30 21.70
CA SER A 411 7.38 -1.45 21.31
C SER A 411 8.57 -2.24 20.78
N LEU A 412 8.63 -3.53 21.07
CA LEU A 412 9.63 -4.44 20.52
C LEU A 412 9.60 -4.53 18.98
N PHE A 413 8.44 -4.31 18.36
CA PHE A 413 8.30 -4.34 16.90
C PHE A 413 8.91 -3.10 16.20
N LEU A 414 9.26 -2.05 16.95
CA LEU A 414 10.02 -0.91 16.45
C LEU A 414 11.54 -1.18 16.41
N THR A 415 12.02 -2.26 17.02
CA THR A 415 13.47 -2.56 17.11
C THR A 415 14.18 -2.47 15.76
N PRO A 416 13.67 -3.03 14.64
CA PRO A 416 14.34 -2.92 13.35
C PRO A 416 14.53 -1.47 12.88
N LEU A 417 13.54 -0.60 13.11
CA LEU A 417 13.60 0.81 12.73
C LEU A 417 14.55 1.61 13.65
N LEU A 418 14.50 1.35 14.94
CA LEU A 418 15.40 1.98 15.93
C LEU A 418 16.87 1.63 15.66
N GLU A 419 17.15 0.37 15.32
CA GLU A 419 18.49 -0.07 14.92
C GLU A 419 18.94 0.58 13.62
N GLN A 420 18.05 0.65 12.62
CA GLN A 420 18.31 1.30 11.33
C GLN A 420 18.70 2.77 11.54
N VAL A 421 17.94 3.51 12.36
CA VAL A 421 18.23 4.93 12.66
C VAL A 421 19.50 5.06 13.48
N SER A 422 19.72 4.21 14.48
CA SER A 422 20.92 4.23 15.32
C SER A 422 22.21 3.97 14.52
N LYS A 423 22.16 3.00 13.61
CA LYS A 423 23.30 2.61 12.75
C LYS A 423 23.44 3.51 11.52
N ARG A 424 22.46 4.39 11.25
CA ARG A 424 22.33 5.19 10.01
C ARG A 424 22.46 4.33 8.76
N GLN A 425 21.73 3.20 8.73
CA GLN A 425 21.83 2.22 7.65
C GLN A 425 20.45 1.69 7.28
N THR A 426 20.01 1.94 6.05
CA THR A 426 18.74 1.46 5.51
C THR A 426 18.93 0.16 4.73
N LEU A 427 17.82 -0.57 4.53
CA LEU A 427 17.80 -1.75 3.68
C LEU A 427 18.22 -1.39 2.25
N SER A 428 17.70 -0.31 1.68
CA SER A 428 18.03 0.15 0.34
C SER A 428 19.52 0.47 0.17
N ALA A 429 20.12 1.22 1.11
CA ALA A 429 21.54 1.52 1.07
C ALA A 429 22.41 0.25 1.14
N ASN A 430 21.99 -0.73 1.96
CA ASN A 430 22.66 -2.04 2.04
C ASN A 430 22.56 -2.81 0.74
N LEU A 431 21.38 -2.82 0.11
CA LEU A 431 21.15 -3.47 -1.19
C LEU A 431 22.04 -2.85 -2.28
N ALA A 432 22.04 -1.53 -2.39
CA ALA A 432 22.86 -0.82 -3.37
C ALA A 432 24.36 -1.13 -3.19
N ASN A 433 24.85 -1.06 -1.94
CA ASN A 433 26.24 -1.37 -1.61
C ASN A 433 26.59 -2.83 -1.94
N LYS A 434 25.77 -3.79 -1.52
CA LYS A 434 26.00 -5.21 -1.84
C LYS A 434 25.95 -5.48 -3.33
N PHE A 435 25.08 -4.78 -4.07
CA PHE A 435 24.97 -4.94 -5.53
C PHE A 435 26.31 -4.62 -6.21
N GLU A 436 26.95 -3.54 -5.84
CA GLU A 436 28.21 -3.12 -6.41
C GLU A 436 29.40 -3.95 -5.87
N SER A 437 29.49 -4.14 -4.55
CA SER A 437 30.65 -4.74 -3.88
C SER A 437 30.61 -6.27 -3.89
N LYS A 438 29.54 -6.89 -3.37
CA LYS A 438 29.42 -8.34 -3.17
C LYS A 438 28.96 -9.05 -4.44
N TRP A 439 27.92 -8.52 -5.09
CA TRP A 439 27.33 -9.13 -6.27
C TRP A 439 27.92 -8.62 -7.58
N LYS A 440 28.83 -7.64 -7.56
CA LYS A 440 29.57 -7.13 -8.72
C LYS A 440 28.66 -6.80 -9.91
N ASN A 441 27.52 -6.17 -9.64
CA ASN A 441 26.45 -5.85 -10.58
C ASN A 441 25.85 -7.09 -11.29
N ASN A 442 25.90 -8.26 -10.65
CA ASN A 442 25.39 -9.52 -11.20
C ASN A 442 24.13 -9.97 -10.43
N PHE A 443 22.99 -9.99 -11.11
CA PHE A 443 21.72 -10.39 -10.53
C PHE A 443 21.62 -11.90 -10.25
N SER A 444 22.39 -12.76 -10.89
CA SER A 444 22.43 -14.16 -10.47
C SER A 444 22.94 -14.28 -9.04
N LEU A 445 24.05 -13.60 -8.73
CA LEU A 445 24.59 -13.58 -7.36
C LEU A 445 23.64 -12.91 -6.35
N PHE A 446 22.90 -11.87 -6.79
CA PHE A 446 21.86 -11.26 -5.97
C PHE A 446 20.78 -12.27 -5.58
N TYR A 447 20.21 -12.98 -6.56
CA TYR A 447 19.16 -13.97 -6.31
C TYR A 447 19.64 -15.19 -5.53
N ASP A 448 20.89 -15.62 -5.74
CA ASP A 448 21.48 -16.74 -4.99
C ASP A 448 21.69 -16.39 -3.50
N ASP A 449 21.95 -15.11 -3.19
CA ASP A 449 22.12 -14.61 -1.83
C ASP A 449 20.79 -14.18 -1.17
N PHE A 450 19.71 -14.09 -1.96
CA PHE A 450 18.40 -13.64 -1.48
C PHE A 450 17.66 -14.76 -0.76
N ASN A 451 17.32 -14.53 0.50
CA ASN A 451 16.47 -15.45 1.25
C ASN A 451 14.99 -15.08 1.03
N PHE A 452 14.32 -15.81 0.14
CA PHE A 452 12.94 -15.56 -0.28
C PHE A 452 11.91 -15.53 0.87
N TYR A 453 12.22 -16.13 2.03
CA TYR A 453 11.28 -16.24 3.14
C TYR A 453 11.62 -15.35 4.32
N ARG A 454 12.84 -14.80 4.38
CA ARG A 454 13.30 -13.94 5.48
C ARG A 454 13.61 -12.51 5.05
N GLY A 455 13.52 -12.24 3.75
CA GLY A 455 14.12 -11.06 3.17
C GLY A 455 15.65 -11.19 3.09
N LEU A 456 16.33 -10.13 2.73
CA LEU A 456 17.80 -10.12 2.75
C LEU A 456 18.24 -10.24 4.21
N GLY A 457 18.52 -11.45 4.58
CA GLY A 457 18.92 -11.81 5.93
C GLY A 457 20.20 -11.15 6.36
N ASN A 458 20.39 -11.17 7.64
CA ASN A 458 21.45 -10.66 8.52
C ASN A 458 22.79 -10.32 7.88
#